data_95d949a71d203dc65e57833b628c10d1
#
_entry.id   95d949a71d203dc65e57833b628c10d1
#
_cell.length_a   1.000
_cell.length_b   1.000
_cell.length_c   1.000
_cell.angle_alpha   90.00
_cell.angle_beta   90.00
_cell.angle_gamma   90.00
#
_symmetry.space_group_name_H-M   'P 1'
#
loop_
_entity.id
_entity.type
_entity.pdbx_description
1 polymer ?
#
loop_
_entity_poly.entity_id
_entity_poly.type
_entity_poly.pdbx_seq_one_letter_code
_entity_poly.pdbx_strand_id
1 'polypeptide(L)'
;MPVPHTPNVPTLVILIGIPASGKSSFCRSYLYDSHVRINRDQLKTKYREHLLLDACICGRQSFVVDNTNVSRGVRAPFIAQARRTGFRVIGYYFISILNVAMDRNRQ
;
A
#
# COMPACT_ATOMS: atom_id res chain seq x y z
N MET A 1 -12.45 12.16 0.94
CA MET A 1 -11.22 11.38 1.11
C MET A 1 -11.48 9.92 0.81
N PRO A 2 -10.72 9.30 -0.10
CA PRO A 2 -10.89 7.87 -0.38
C PRO A 2 -10.33 6.97 0.74
N VAL A 3 -9.50 7.52 1.62
CA VAL A 3 -8.91 6.74 2.71
C VAL A 3 -9.63 7.07 4.00
N PRO A 4 -10.28 6.08 4.64
CA PRO A 4 -10.94 6.32 5.92
C PRO A 4 -9.98 6.82 6.98
N HIS A 5 -10.45 7.72 7.82
CA HIS A 5 -9.68 8.26 8.93
C HIS A 5 -10.44 8.01 10.23
N THR A 6 -9.79 7.31 11.15
CA THR A 6 -10.32 7.09 12.50
C THR A 6 -9.28 7.61 13.49
N PRO A 7 -9.60 8.59 14.32
CA PRO A 7 -8.65 9.12 15.28
C PRO A 7 -8.07 8.00 16.16
N ASN A 8 -6.78 8.06 16.39
CA ASN A 8 -6.02 7.12 17.24
C ASN A 8 -5.94 5.69 16.71
N VAL A 9 -6.41 5.43 15.49
CA VAL A 9 -6.27 4.12 14.84
C VAL A 9 -5.40 4.31 13.60
N PRO A 10 -4.16 3.80 13.62
CA PRO A 10 -3.31 3.91 12.44
C PRO A 10 -3.78 2.99 11.34
N THR A 11 -3.44 3.33 10.12
CA THR A 11 -3.90 2.63 8.92
C THR A 11 -2.72 2.07 8.13
N LEU A 12 -2.85 0.81 7.71
CA LEU A 12 -2.02 0.26 6.66
C LEU A 12 -2.81 0.29 5.36
N VAL A 13 -2.31 0.98 4.36
CA VAL A 13 -2.87 0.99 3.02
C VAL A 13 -1.99 0.15 2.12
N ILE A 14 -2.58 -0.81 1.42
CA ILE A 14 -1.86 -1.64 0.45
C ILE A 14 -2.35 -1.28 -0.94
N LEU A 15 -1.44 -0.84 -1.79
CA LEU A 15 -1.73 -0.54 -3.18
C LEU A 15 -1.36 -1.76 -4.02
N ILE A 16 -2.32 -2.28 -4.77
CA ILE A 16 -2.17 -3.52 -5.53
C ILE A 16 -2.34 -3.20 -7.00
N GLY A 17 -1.30 -3.46 -7.77
CA GLY A 17 -1.34 -3.20 -9.21
C GLY A 17 0.04 -3.15 -9.80
N ILE A 18 0.11 -3.27 -11.12
CA ILE A 18 1.36 -3.22 -11.88
C ILE A 18 1.86 -1.79 -12.01
N PRO A 19 3.13 -1.59 -12.38
CA PRO A 19 3.64 -0.25 -12.69
C PRO A 19 2.78 0.44 -13.75
N ALA A 20 2.72 1.76 -13.70
CA ALA A 20 1.93 2.61 -14.61
C ALA A 20 0.41 2.43 -14.48
N SER A 21 -0.07 1.89 -13.36
CA SER A 21 -1.51 1.71 -13.13
C SER A 21 -2.15 2.87 -12.36
N GLY A 22 -1.38 3.88 -11.99
CA GLY A 22 -1.89 5.03 -11.24
C GLY A 22 -1.59 5.00 -9.74
N LYS A 23 -0.88 3.98 -9.25
CA LYS A 23 -0.56 3.87 -7.82
C LYS A 23 0.22 5.06 -7.29
N SER A 24 1.24 5.49 -8.04
CA SER A 24 2.09 6.62 -7.60
C SER A 24 1.29 7.92 -7.52
N SER A 25 0.41 8.15 -8.49
CA SER A 25 -0.45 9.33 -8.48
C SER A 25 -1.41 9.30 -7.29
N PHE A 26 -2.00 8.16 -7.02
CA PHE A 26 -2.90 8.00 -5.88
C PHE A 26 -2.16 8.27 -4.57
N CYS A 27 -0.98 7.69 -4.41
CA CYS A 27 -0.17 7.84 -3.21
C CYS A 27 0.17 9.32 -2.98
N ARG A 28 0.59 10.00 -4.04
CA ARG A 28 0.97 11.42 -3.97
C ARG A 28 -0.22 12.30 -3.64
N SER A 29 -1.38 12.01 -4.21
CA SER A 29 -2.57 12.84 -4.03
C SER A 29 -3.25 12.66 -2.67
N TYR A 30 -3.24 11.45 -2.12
CA TYR A 30 -4.07 11.14 -0.97
C TYR A 30 -3.32 10.67 0.27
N LEU A 31 -2.08 10.18 0.13
CA LEU A 31 -1.37 9.53 1.23
C LEU A 31 -0.07 10.22 1.61
N TYR A 32 0.42 11.13 0.79
CA TYR A 32 1.75 11.71 0.94
C TYR A 32 1.98 12.34 2.32
N ASP A 33 1.01 13.07 2.83
CA ASP A 33 1.16 13.82 4.08
C ASP A 33 0.83 12.99 5.32
N SER A 34 0.19 11.84 5.18
CA SER A 34 -0.34 11.08 6.32
C SER A 34 0.28 9.71 6.50
N HIS A 35 0.86 9.15 5.44
CA HIS A 35 1.34 7.76 5.45
C HIS A 35 2.80 7.69 5.01
N VAL A 36 3.60 6.95 5.77
CA VAL A 36 4.97 6.64 5.38
C VAL A 36 4.91 5.65 4.22
N ARG A 37 5.60 5.93 3.13
CA ARG A 37 5.60 5.08 1.95
C ARG A 37 6.69 4.02 2.03
N ILE A 38 6.28 2.77 1.95
CA ILE A 38 7.20 1.63 1.84
C ILE A 38 7.17 1.16 0.40
N ASN A 39 8.29 1.36 -0.30
CA ASN A 39 8.44 0.97 -1.69
C ASN A 39 9.77 0.25 -1.88
N ARG A 40 9.70 -1.00 -2.36
CA ARG A 40 10.88 -1.85 -2.49
C ARG A 40 11.89 -1.31 -3.48
N ASP A 41 11.43 -0.70 -4.57
CA ASP A 41 12.34 -0.13 -5.57
C ASP A 41 13.15 1.02 -4.99
N GLN A 42 12.52 1.84 -4.15
CA GLN A 42 13.20 2.94 -3.49
C GLN A 42 14.12 2.46 -2.37
N LEU A 43 13.66 1.49 -1.58
CA LEU A 43 14.41 1.01 -0.43
C LEU A 43 15.51 0.01 -0.79
N LYS A 44 15.41 -0.63 -1.93
CA LYS A 44 16.41 -1.53 -2.52
C LYS A 44 16.50 -2.90 -1.88
N THR A 45 16.39 -3.02 -0.56
CA THR A 45 16.61 -4.29 0.13
C THR A 45 15.45 -4.65 1.05
N LYS A 46 15.29 -5.96 1.31
CA LYS A 46 14.33 -6.45 2.31
C LYS A 46 14.67 -5.91 3.69
N TYR A 47 15.93 -5.79 3.99
CA TYR A 47 16.36 -5.31 5.29
C TYR A 47 15.85 -3.90 5.57
N ARG A 48 16.00 -3.00 4.60
CA ARG A 48 15.50 -1.62 4.73
C ARG A 48 13.98 -1.58 4.82
N GLU A 49 13.33 -2.44 4.06
CA GLU A 49 11.87 -2.55 4.10
C GLU A 49 11.39 -2.96 5.50
N HIS A 50 12.05 -3.95 6.10
CA HIS A 50 11.72 -4.41 7.45
C HIS A 50 12.02 -3.36 8.52
N LEU A 51 13.11 -2.63 8.38
CA LEU A 51 13.44 -1.54 9.31
C LEU A 51 12.32 -0.49 9.31
N LEU A 52 11.87 -0.10 8.13
CA LEU A 52 10.84 0.93 8.02
C LEU A 52 9.49 0.40 8.51
N LEU A 53 9.16 -0.85 8.18
CA LEU A 53 7.96 -1.50 8.66
C LEU A 53 7.95 -1.54 10.20
N ASP A 54 9.03 -2.00 10.82
CA ASP A 54 9.12 -2.08 12.27
C ASP A 54 8.98 -0.71 12.94
N ALA A 55 9.58 0.31 12.35
CA ALA A 55 9.47 1.67 12.86
C ALA A 55 8.04 2.17 12.81
N CYS A 56 7.32 1.92 11.72
CA CYS A 56 5.91 2.31 11.58
C CYS A 56 5.04 1.56 12.59
N ILE A 57 5.25 0.27 12.76
CA ILE A 57 4.49 -0.54 13.72
C ILE A 57 4.73 -0.05 15.15
N CYS A 58 5.98 0.09 15.55
CA CYS A 58 6.33 0.53 16.91
C CYS A 58 5.83 1.94 17.20
N GLY A 59 5.93 2.83 16.24
CA GLY A 59 5.50 4.21 16.39
C GLY A 59 4.02 4.42 16.16
N ARG A 60 3.27 3.38 15.80
CA ARG A 60 1.85 3.45 15.43
C ARG A 60 1.62 4.50 14.34
N GLN A 61 2.54 4.52 13.38
CA GLN A 61 2.51 5.45 12.25
C GLN A 61 1.81 4.78 11.07
N SER A 62 0.79 5.43 10.55
CA SER A 62 0.13 4.96 9.32
C SER A 62 1.14 4.85 8.18
N PHE A 63 1.02 3.81 7.38
CA PHE A 63 1.94 3.60 6.28
C PHE A 63 1.25 2.95 5.09
N VAL A 64 1.85 3.12 3.93
CA VAL A 64 1.35 2.56 2.67
C VAL A 64 2.43 1.65 2.07
N VAL A 65 2.02 0.47 1.67
CA VAL A 65 2.91 -0.46 0.96
C VAL A 65 2.61 -0.31 -0.53
N ASP A 66 3.53 0.33 -1.23
CA ASP A 66 3.41 0.67 -2.65
C ASP A 66 4.38 -0.19 -3.46
N ASN A 67 4.11 -1.48 -3.48
CA ASN A 67 4.82 -2.46 -4.30
C ASN A 67 3.85 -3.02 -5.32
N THR A 68 4.27 -4.00 -6.11
CA THR A 68 3.36 -4.66 -7.04
C THR A 68 2.26 -5.40 -6.29
N ASN A 69 2.61 -6.08 -5.21
CA ASN A 69 1.68 -6.74 -4.27
C ASN A 69 0.62 -7.62 -4.93
N VAL A 70 0.95 -8.26 -6.04
CA VAL A 70 -0.03 -9.02 -6.83
C VAL A 70 -0.45 -10.33 -6.20
N SER A 71 0.33 -10.88 -5.29
CA SER A 71 0.01 -12.14 -4.63
C SER A 71 -0.27 -11.96 -3.15
N ARG A 72 -1.10 -12.85 -2.61
CA ARG A 72 -1.39 -12.86 -1.18
C ARG A 72 -0.15 -13.13 -0.34
N GLY A 73 0.76 -13.98 -0.84
CA GLY A 73 1.98 -14.31 -0.13
C GLY A 73 2.88 -13.11 0.09
N VAL A 74 2.92 -12.19 -0.87
CA VAL A 74 3.70 -10.96 -0.74
C VAL A 74 3.06 -10.00 0.27
N ARG A 75 1.73 -9.92 0.28
CA ARG A 75 0.98 -9.02 1.15
C ARG A 75 0.85 -9.51 2.59
N ALA A 76 0.78 -10.82 2.76
CA ALA A 76 0.42 -11.43 4.04
C ALA A 76 1.28 -10.98 5.24
N PRO A 77 2.61 -10.87 5.13
CA PRO A 77 3.43 -10.45 6.26
C PRO A 77 3.08 -9.05 6.76
N PHE A 78 2.83 -8.10 5.86
CA PHE A 78 2.45 -6.75 6.24
C PHE A 78 1.09 -6.74 6.94
N ILE A 79 0.13 -7.46 6.37
CA ILE A 79 -1.24 -7.51 6.90
C ILE A 79 -1.25 -8.15 8.28
N ALA A 80 -0.59 -9.28 8.44
CA ALA A 80 -0.59 -10.01 9.71
C ALA A 80 0.00 -9.16 10.84
N GLN A 81 1.12 -8.50 10.59
CA GLN A 81 1.78 -7.70 11.59
C GLN A 81 0.96 -6.45 11.94
N ALA A 82 0.37 -5.81 10.94
CA ALA A 82 -0.45 -4.63 11.17
C ALA A 82 -1.71 -4.98 11.97
N ARG A 83 -2.39 -6.08 11.64
CA ARG A 83 -3.59 -6.50 12.36
C ARG A 83 -3.30 -6.86 13.80
N ARG A 84 -2.19 -7.53 14.07
CA ARG A 84 -1.80 -7.88 15.44
C ARG A 84 -1.60 -6.66 16.31
N THR A 85 -1.22 -5.54 15.73
CA THR A 85 -0.90 -4.33 16.47
C THR A 85 -2.02 -3.29 16.41
N GLY A 86 -3.19 -3.66 15.91
CA GLY A 86 -4.37 -2.80 15.93
C GLY A 86 -4.47 -1.80 14.79
N PHE A 87 -3.76 -2.02 13.70
CA PHE A 87 -3.90 -1.19 12.50
C PHE A 87 -5.15 -1.56 11.73
N ARG A 88 -5.79 -0.56 11.15
CA ARG A 88 -6.81 -0.77 10.14
C ARG A 88 -6.14 -1.05 8.81
N VAL A 89 -6.56 -2.11 8.12
CA VAL A 89 -5.92 -2.53 6.86
C VAL A 89 -6.88 -2.29 5.71
N ILE A 90 -6.44 -1.56 4.69
CA ILE A 90 -7.23 -1.20 3.52
C ILE A 90 -6.43 -1.49 2.27
N GLY A 91 -7.02 -2.24 1.35
CA GLY A 91 -6.39 -2.51 0.05
C GLY A 91 -7.09 -1.78 -1.07
N TYR A 92 -6.32 -1.23 -2.01
CA TYR A 92 -6.84 -0.61 -3.22
C TYR A 92 -6.25 -1.30 -4.43
N TYR A 93 -7.12 -1.72 -5.35
CA TYR A 93 -6.73 -2.34 -6.61
C TYR A 93 -6.68 -1.31 -7.71
N PHE A 94 -5.60 -1.33 -8.50
CA PHE A 94 -5.43 -0.44 -9.63
C PHE A 94 -5.37 -1.25 -10.91
N ILE A 95 -6.24 -0.88 -11.86
CA ILE A 95 -6.30 -1.51 -13.17
C ILE A 95 -5.68 -0.52 -14.16
N SER A 96 -4.74 -1.00 -14.99
CA SER A 96 -4.12 -0.13 -15.97
C SER A 96 -5.14 0.30 -17.04
N ILE A 97 -4.94 1.48 -17.62
CA ILE A 97 -5.78 1.97 -18.69
C ILE A 97 -5.82 1.00 -19.86
N LEU A 98 -4.67 0.42 -20.17
CA LEU A 98 -4.57 -0.55 -21.26
C LEU A 98 -5.45 -1.78 -20.99
N ASN A 99 -5.43 -2.31 -19.77
CA ASN A 99 -6.25 -3.46 -19.41
C ASN A 99 -7.73 -3.14 -19.50
N VAL A 100 -8.13 -1.96 -19.06
CA VAL A 100 -9.52 -1.52 -19.14
C VAL A 100 -9.97 -1.42 -20.62
N ALA A 101 -9.11 -0.84 -21.47
CA ALA A 101 -9.43 -0.72 -22.90
C ALA A 101 -9.56 -2.08 -23.56
N MET A 102 -8.68 -3.03 -23.23
CA MET A 102 -8.74 -4.38 -23.79
C MET A 102 -10.03 -5.09 -23.36
N ASP A 103 -10.41 -4.96 -22.11
CA ASP A 103 -11.63 -5.59 -21.61
C ASP A 103 -12.87 -5.05 -22.32
N ARG A 104 -12.92 -3.75 -22.57
CA ARG A 104 -14.02 -3.14 -23.33
C ARG A 104 -14.09 -3.65 -24.76
N ASN A 105 -12.94 -3.86 -25.38
CA ASN A 105 -12.88 -4.36 -26.74
C ASN A 105 -13.33 -5.80 -26.89
N ARG A 106 -13.26 -6.57 -25.80
CA ARG A 106 -13.73 -7.97 -25.80
C ARG A 106 -15.24 -8.09 -25.70
N GLN A 107 -15.87 -7.06 -25.29
CA GLN A 107 -17.32 -7.02 -25.20
C GLN A 107 -17.94 -6.65 -26.52
#